data_eb7a06951fa8228db91ebc2415217595
#
_entry.id   eb7a06951fa8228db91ebc2415217595
#
_cell.length_a   1.000
_cell.length_b   1.000
_cell.length_c   1.000
_cell.angle_alpha   90.00
_cell.angle_beta   90.00
_cell.angle_gamma   90.00
#
_symmetry.space_group_name_H-M   'P 1'
#
loop_
_entity.id
_entity.type
_entity.pdbx_description
1 polymer ?
#
loop_
_entity_poly.entity_id
_entity_poly.type
_entity_poly.pdbx_seq_one_letter_code
_entity_poly.pdbx_strand_id
1 'polypeptide(L)'
;MSLITDKVFYNALRSNATLMTQVGGRIESTSIPVPDEDFLNEPVPYILITFDGLQNDGFTKDNDFEGDTDKVQVGITVAAESRDQLGNIMQMIRQTVIEYFEDDEGHAWDDYNYIPKNYVFTAGPVEYDSMKPCYYQTLTYNCNTTP
;
A
#
# COMPACT_ATOMS: atom_id res chain seq x y z
N MET A 1 10.48 -10.77 -7.43
CA MET A 1 9.30 -10.62 -6.56
C MET A 1 8.90 -9.16 -6.32
N SER A 2 9.76 -8.21 -6.71
CA SER A 2 9.47 -6.77 -6.56
C SER A 2 8.20 -6.32 -7.28
N LEU A 3 7.85 -6.96 -8.38
CA LEU A 3 6.66 -6.61 -9.17
C LEU A 3 5.33 -6.90 -8.48
N ILE A 4 5.35 -7.61 -7.35
CA ILE A 4 4.15 -7.91 -6.57
C ILE A 4 4.17 -7.26 -5.18
N THR A 5 4.98 -6.22 -5.01
CA THR A 5 5.10 -5.52 -3.72
C THR A 5 3.75 -4.98 -3.22
N ASP A 6 2.90 -4.50 -4.13
CA ASP A 6 1.56 -4.04 -3.79
C ASP A 6 0.70 -5.13 -3.14
N LYS A 7 0.87 -6.39 -3.55
CA LYS A 7 0.16 -7.52 -2.94
C LYS A 7 0.59 -7.76 -1.50
N VAL A 8 1.85 -7.51 -1.19
CA VAL A 8 2.35 -7.63 0.18
C VAL A 8 1.65 -6.61 1.07
N PHE A 9 1.53 -5.37 0.61
CA PHE A 9 0.77 -4.34 1.31
C PHE A 9 -0.72 -4.70 1.43
N TYR A 10 -1.31 -5.20 0.36
CA TYR A 10 -2.71 -5.65 0.37
C TYR A 10 -2.94 -6.71 1.44
N ASN A 11 -2.10 -7.74 1.49
CA ASN A 11 -2.22 -8.79 2.48
C ASN A 11 -1.98 -8.27 3.90
N ALA A 12 -1.01 -7.37 4.07
CA ALA A 12 -0.74 -6.76 5.36
C ALA A 12 -1.96 -6.03 5.91
N LEU A 13 -2.57 -5.18 5.10
CA LEU A 13 -3.74 -4.40 5.54
C LEU A 13 -4.95 -5.29 5.79
N ARG A 14 -5.19 -6.27 4.95
CA ARG A 14 -6.32 -7.19 5.14
C ARG A 14 -6.15 -8.13 6.33
N SER A 15 -4.94 -8.32 6.83
CA SER A 15 -4.68 -9.12 8.02
C SER A 15 -5.13 -8.43 9.32
N ASN A 16 -5.34 -7.13 9.30
CA ASN A 16 -5.79 -6.38 10.46
C ASN A 16 -7.32 -6.33 10.53
N ALA A 17 -7.88 -7.16 11.42
CA ALA A 17 -9.34 -7.28 11.56
C ALA A 17 -10.00 -5.96 11.98
N THR A 18 -9.35 -5.16 12.82
CA THR A 18 -9.87 -3.87 13.24
C THR A 18 -9.95 -2.89 12.06
N LEU A 19 -8.90 -2.84 11.24
CA LEU A 19 -8.88 -2.01 10.05
C LEU A 19 -9.97 -2.46 9.05
N MET A 20 -10.10 -3.76 8.83
CA MET A 20 -11.14 -4.31 7.97
C MET A 20 -12.53 -3.91 8.42
N THR A 21 -12.78 -3.93 9.74
CA THR A 21 -14.06 -3.49 10.31
C THR A 21 -14.29 -2.01 10.08
N GLN A 22 -13.26 -1.19 10.26
CA GLN A 22 -13.36 0.27 10.08
C GLN A 22 -13.74 0.66 8.65
N VAL A 23 -13.24 -0.06 7.66
CA VAL A 23 -13.51 0.23 6.25
C VAL A 23 -14.58 -0.69 5.64
N GLY A 24 -15.23 -1.50 6.45
CA GLY A 24 -16.27 -2.41 5.96
C GLY A 24 -15.78 -3.41 4.92
N GLY A 25 -14.54 -3.86 5.04
CA GLY A 25 -13.91 -4.80 4.12
C GLY A 25 -13.48 -4.18 2.79
N ARG A 26 -13.61 -2.88 2.60
CA ARG A 26 -13.31 -2.20 1.34
C ARG A 26 -11.83 -1.83 1.23
N ILE A 27 -10.99 -2.84 1.11
CA ILE A 27 -9.56 -2.71 0.80
C ILE A 27 -9.33 -3.41 -0.53
N GLU A 28 -8.97 -2.64 -1.55
CA GLU A 28 -8.81 -3.14 -2.91
C GLU A 28 -7.42 -2.79 -3.46
N SER A 29 -6.99 -3.54 -4.47
CA SER A 29 -5.73 -3.29 -5.17
C SER A 29 -5.99 -3.25 -6.67
N THR A 30 -5.36 -2.32 -7.37
CA THR A 30 -5.49 -2.20 -8.83
C THR A 30 -4.86 -3.39 -9.57
N SER A 31 -3.93 -4.12 -8.94
CA SER A 31 -3.33 -5.31 -9.54
C SER A 31 -4.20 -6.55 -9.42
N ILE A 32 -5.25 -6.50 -8.61
CA ILE A 32 -6.23 -7.56 -8.45
C ILE A 32 -7.47 -7.15 -9.23
N PRO A 33 -7.97 -7.98 -10.17
CA PRO A 33 -9.16 -7.60 -10.93
C PRO A 33 -10.33 -7.28 -10.00
N VAL A 34 -10.87 -6.09 -10.14
CA VAL A 34 -12.07 -5.67 -9.44
C VAL A 34 -13.26 -6.13 -10.28
N PRO A 35 -14.15 -6.98 -9.73
CA PRO A 35 -15.28 -7.51 -10.50
C PRO A 35 -16.26 -6.44 -10.98
N ASP A 36 -16.19 -5.24 -10.40
CA ASP A 36 -17.12 -4.17 -10.64
C ASP A 36 -16.35 -2.89 -11.02
N GLU A 37 -16.77 -2.26 -12.12
CA GLU A 37 -16.22 -0.99 -12.58
C GLU A 37 -16.54 0.16 -11.61
N ASP A 38 -17.40 -0.06 -10.64
CA ASP A 38 -17.92 0.96 -9.74
C ASP A 38 -17.12 1.12 -8.44
N PHE A 39 -15.84 0.69 -8.41
CA PHE A 39 -15.02 0.86 -7.21
C PHE A 39 -14.97 2.32 -6.74
N LEU A 40 -14.91 3.28 -7.68
CA LEU A 40 -14.91 4.71 -7.37
C LEU A 40 -16.25 5.18 -6.80
N ASN A 41 -17.31 4.39 -6.94
CA ASN A 41 -18.63 4.65 -6.37
C ASN A 41 -18.87 3.88 -5.06
N GLU A 42 -17.86 3.14 -4.58
CA GLU A 42 -17.97 2.44 -3.30
C GLU A 42 -18.24 3.42 -2.15
N PRO A 43 -19.02 2.99 -1.16
CA PRO A 43 -19.21 3.80 0.04
C PRO A 43 -17.89 4.10 0.74
N VAL A 44 -17.74 5.31 1.24
CA VAL A 44 -16.61 5.65 2.12
C VAL A 44 -16.88 5.11 3.53
N PRO A 45 -15.85 4.72 4.29
CA PRO A 45 -14.43 4.74 3.94
C PRO A 45 -13.99 3.58 3.07
N TYR A 46 -12.96 3.79 2.29
CA TYR A 46 -12.31 2.71 1.53
C TYR A 46 -10.79 2.95 1.44
N ILE A 47 -10.07 1.89 1.10
CA ILE A 47 -8.62 1.92 0.88
C ILE A 47 -8.33 1.31 -0.49
N LEU A 48 -7.57 2.03 -1.32
CA LEU A 48 -7.13 1.58 -2.63
C LEU A 48 -5.62 1.51 -2.66
N ILE A 49 -5.06 0.35 -3.01
CA ILE A 49 -3.63 0.13 -3.15
C ILE A 49 -3.27 0.11 -4.63
N THR A 50 -2.24 0.88 -5.01
CA THR A 50 -1.77 0.98 -6.38
C THR A 50 -0.29 0.65 -6.47
N PHE A 51 0.11 -0.05 -7.53
CA PHE A 51 1.51 -0.23 -7.88
C PHE A 51 1.92 0.94 -8.77
N ASP A 52 2.73 1.86 -8.24
CA ASP A 52 3.02 3.12 -8.90
C ASP A 52 4.30 3.09 -9.73
N GLY A 53 5.10 2.05 -9.59
CA GLY A 53 6.27 1.86 -10.44
C GLY A 53 7.42 1.14 -9.78
N LEU A 54 8.37 0.76 -10.61
CA LEU A 54 9.59 0.09 -10.21
C LEU A 54 10.75 0.68 -11.00
N GLN A 55 11.86 0.92 -10.34
CA GLN A 55 13.10 1.35 -10.96
C GLN A 55 14.24 0.45 -10.49
N ASN A 56 14.98 -0.08 -11.44
CA ASN A 56 16.24 -0.76 -11.16
C ASN A 56 17.36 0.01 -11.87
N ASP A 57 18.39 0.35 -11.11
CA ASP A 57 19.54 1.05 -11.65
C ASP A 57 20.61 0.01 -12.02
N GLY A 58 20.79 -0.21 -13.32
CA GLY A 58 21.76 -1.19 -13.85
C GLY A 58 23.21 -0.76 -13.80
N PHE A 59 23.52 0.43 -13.27
CA PHE A 59 24.89 0.89 -13.16
C PHE A 59 25.56 0.31 -11.91
N THR A 60 25.93 -0.96 -11.99
CA THR A 60 26.67 -1.60 -10.91
C THR A 60 28.14 -1.77 -11.31
N LYS A 61 29.00 -1.92 -10.30
CA LYS A 61 30.43 -2.11 -10.51
C LYS A 61 30.80 -3.42 -11.14
N ASP A 62 29.87 -4.36 -11.18
CA ASP A 62 30.10 -5.75 -11.59
C ASP A 62 29.69 -6.05 -13.02
N ASN A 63 29.40 -5.03 -13.83
CA ASN A 63 28.95 -5.15 -15.23
C ASN A 63 27.63 -5.94 -15.40
N ASP A 64 26.84 -6.06 -14.32
CA ASP A 64 25.51 -6.65 -14.43
C ASP A 64 24.55 -5.67 -15.11
N PHE A 65 23.63 -6.18 -15.91
CA PHE A 65 22.64 -5.36 -16.59
C PHE A 65 21.56 -4.86 -15.64
N GLU A 66 21.39 -5.50 -14.49
CA GLU A 66 20.49 -5.07 -13.44
C GLU A 66 21.25 -4.77 -12.15
N GLY A 67 20.78 -3.78 -11.41
CA GLY A 67 21.28 -3.48 -10.07
C GLY A 67 20.80 -4.50 -9.05
N ASP A 68 21.45 -4.52 -7.89
CA ASP A 68 21.14 -5.43 -6.78
C ASP A 68 19.88 -5.06 -6.01
N THR A 69 19.34 -3.88 -6.25
CA THR A 69 18.21 -3.35 -5.51
C THR A 69 17.19 -2.74 -6.45
N ASP A 70 15.95 -3.16 -6.31
CA ASP A 70 14.80 -2.50 -6.93
C ASP A 70 14.27 -1.41 -6.01
N LYS A 71 13.84 -0.30 -6.61
CA LYS A 71 13.09 0.75 -5.94
C LYS A 71 11.65 0.67 -6.41
N VAL A 72 10.77 0.28 -5.51
CA VAL A 72 9.34 0.09 -5.81
C VAL A 72 8.53 1.15 -5.10
N GLN A 73 7.61 1.75 -5.84
CA GLN A 73 6.68 2.72 -5.28
C GLN A 73 5.28 2.14 -5.24
N VAL A 74 4.71 2.14 -4.04
CA VAL A 74 3.33 1.68 -3.77
C VAL A 74 2.54 2.85 -3.20
N GLY A 75 1.38 3.12 -3.78
CA GLY A 75 0.45 4.13 -3.31
C GLY A 75 -0.69 3.49 -2.51
N ILE A 76 -1.11 4.15 -1.45
CA ILE A 76 -2.28 3.75 -0.67
C ILE A 76 -3.18 4.97 -0.52
N THR A 77 -4.30 4.97 -1.23
CA THR A 77 -5.27 6.06 -1.17
C THR A 77 -6.39 5.69 -0.23
N VAL A 78 -6.67 6.58 0.72
CA VAL A 78 -7.74 6.42 1.70
C VAL A 78 -8.78 7.50 1.47
N ALA A 79 -10.04 7.10 1.40
CA ALA A 79 -11.17 8.02 1.39
C ALA A 79 -12.00 7.82 2.66
N ALA A 80 -12.46 8.90 3.27
CA ALA A 80 -13.21 8.86 4.51
C ALA A 80 -14.26 9.96 4.57
N GLU A 81 -15.25 9.79 5.44
CA GLU A 81 -16.36 10.74 5.58
C GLU A 81 -15.95 12.02 6.32
N SER A 82 -14.95 11.92 7.20
CA SER A 82 -14.47 13.05 8.01
C SER A 82 -12.95 13.04 8.12
N ARG A 83 -12.39 14.19 8.49
CA ARG A 83 -10.95 14.33 8.75
C ARG A 83 -10.48 13.41 9.87
N ASP A 84 -11.28 13.29 10.93
CA ASP A 84 -10.93 12.45 12.06
C ASP A 84 -10.92 10.97 11.68
N GLN A 85 -11.90 10.53 10.92
CA GLN A 85 -11.94 9.17 10.40
C GLN A 85 -10.75 8.90 9.49
N LEU A 86 -10.44 9.84 8.59
CA LEU A 86 -9.28 9.73 7.71
C LEU A 86 -7.99 9.56 8.50
N GLY A 87 -7.75 10.43 9.49
CA GLY A 87 -6.56 10.37 10.34
C GLY A 87 -6.44 9.06 11.10
N ASN A 88 -7.55 8.56 11.63
CA ASN A 88 -7.56 7.29 12.36
C ASN A 88 -7.22 6.11 11.44
N ILE A 89 -7.80 6.07 10.25
CA ILE A 89 -7.51 5.02 9.26
C ILE A 89 -6.06 5.09 8.81
N MET A 90 -5.55 6.29 8.52
CA MET A 90 -4.15 6.49 8.11
C MET A 90 -3.18 6.01 9.18
N GLN A 91 -3.45 6.31 10.44
CA GLN A 91 -2.61 5.87 11.55
C GLN A 91 -2.65 4.35 11.69
N MET A 92 -3.80 3.73 11.53
CA MET A 92 -3.94 2.27 11.56
C MET A 92 -3.17 1.61 10.43
N ILE A 93 -3.22 2.17 9.22
CA ILE A 93 -2.45 1.66 8.07
C ILE A 93 -0.96 1.70 8.39
N ARG A 94 -0.47 2.84 8.85
CA ARG A 94 0.94 3.03 9.15
C ARG A 94 1.42 2.03 10.21
N GLN A 95 0.65 1.88 11.28
CA GLN A 95 0.97 0.94 12.35
C GLN A 95 0.94 -0.51 11.87
N THR A 96 -0.05 -0.86 11.04
CA THR A 96 -0.19 -2.21 10.50
C THR A 96 1.01 -2.58 9.62
N VAL A 97 1.45 -1.66 8.77
CA VAL A 97 2.61 -1.88 7.90
C VAL A 97 3.88 -2.10 8.73
N ILE A 98 4.10 -1.26 9.75
CA ILE A 98 5.24 -1.41 10.65
C ILE A 98 5.25 -2.79 11.30
N GLU A 99 4.14 -3.19 11.89
CA GLU A 99 4.04 -4.47 12.60
C GLU A 99 4.19 -5.67 11.66
N TYR A 100 3.59 -5.59 10.49
CA TYR A 100 3.63 -6.68 9.52
C TYR A 100 5.04 -6.94 8.98
N PHE A 101 5.77 -5.88 8.67
CA PHE A 101 7.12 -5.99 8.12
C PHE A 101 8.19 -6.23 9.18
N GLU A 102 7.92 -5.89 10.44
CA GLU A 102 8.82 -6.18 11.56
C GLU A 102 8.56 -7.54 12.22
N ASP A 103 7.51 -8.24 11.78
CA ASP A 103 7.15 -9.54 12.34
C ASP A 103 8.18 -10.60 11.92
N ASP A 104 9.02 -11.02 12.86
CA ASP A 104 10.03 -12.05 12.67
C ASP A 104 9.42 -13.44 12.39
N GLU A 105 8.15 -13.63 12.71
CA GLU A 105 7.41 -14.85 12.38
C GLU A 105 6.88 -14.84 10.94
N GLY A 106 6.98 -13.71 10.27
CA GLY A 106 7.04 -13.62 8.83
C GLY A 106 5.79 -13.91 8.03
N HIS A 107 4.64 -13.31 8.37
CA HIS A 107 3.43 -13.47 7.57
C HIS A 107 3.63 -13.09 6.10
N ALA A 108 4.41 -12.04 5.81
CA ALA A 108 4.71 -11.64 4.45
C ALA A 108 5.66 -12.61 3.74
N TRP A 109 6.48 -13.33 4.52
CA TRP A 109 7.40 -14.32 3.97
C TRP A 109 6.67 -15.55 3.44
N ASP A 110 5.64 -16.01 4.17
CA ASP A 110 4.94 -17.24 3.85
C ASP A 110 4.26 -17.18 2.49
N ASP A 111 3.69 -16.01 2.15
CA ASP A 111 2.93 -15.85 0.92
C ASP A 111 3.82 -15.63 -0.31
N TYR A 112 4.88 -14.82 -0.18
CA TYR A 112 5.67 -14.37 -1.31
C TYR A 112 7.17 -14.56 -1.14
N ASN A 113 7.59 -15.05 0.01
CA ASN A 113 9.01 -15.14 0.37
C ASN A 113 9.74 -13.81 0.16
N TYR A 114 9.08 -12.70 0.57
CA TYR A 114 9.50 -11.38 0.21
C TYR A 114 9.08 -10.34 1.26
N ILE A 115 10.06 -9.59 1.74
CA ILE A 115 9.84 -8.42 2.61
C ILE A 115 10.74 -7.28 2.10
N PRO A 116 10.23 -6.05 1.99
CA PRO A 116 11.09 -4.92 1.70
C PRO A 116 12.22 -4.78 2.72
N LYS A 117 13.43 -4.52 2.25
CA LYS A 117 14.59 -4.32 3.12
C LYS A 117 14.44 -3.05 3.95
N ASN A 118 13.94 -2.01 3.34
CA ASN A 118 13.62 -0.74 3.98
C ASN A 118 12.62 0.02 3.10
N TYR A 119 12.05 1.04 3.67
CA TYR A 119 11.13 1.90 2.93
C TYR A 119 11.17 3.33 3.46
N VAL A 120 10.76 4.27 2.61
CA VAL A 120 10.48 5.66 2.98
C VAL A 120 8.98 5.88 2.84
N PHE A 121 8.38 6.40 3.90
CA PHE A 121 6.96 6.70 3.97
C PHE A 121 6.74 8.19 3.73
N THR A 122 5.79 8.51 2.87
CA THR A 122 5.39 9.89 2.61
C THR A 122 3.86 9.99 2.61
N ALA A 123 3.34 10.98 3.31
CA ALA A 123 1.91 11.29 3.28
C ALA A 123 1.70 12.55 2.42
N GLY A 124 0.82 12.44 1.44
CA GLY A 124 0.44 13.58 0.59
C GLY A 124 -0.54 14.51 1.29
N PRO A 125 -0.99 15.56 0.59
CA PRO A 125 -1.97 16.51 1.14
C PRO A 125 -3.33 15.85 1.30
N VAL A 126 -4.10 16.33 2.27
CA VAL A 126 -5.51 15.96 2.40
C VAL A 126 -6.32 16.78 1.40
N GLU A 127 -7.16 16.11 0.65
CA GLU A 127 -8.02 16.73 -0.36
C GLU A 127 -9.47 16.42 -0.04
N TYR A 128 -10.37 17.25 -0.58
CA TYR A 128 -11.81 17.08 -0.41
C TYR A 128 -12.48 17.01 -1.79
N ASP A 129 -13.27 15.97 -1.99
CA ASP A 129 -14.07 15.80 -3.21
C ASP A 129 -15.51 16.24 -2.94
N SER A 130 -15.93 17.34 -3.55
CA SER A 130 -17.30 17.87 -3.38
C SER A 130 -18.35 17.12 -4.18
N MET A 131 -17.96 16.40 -5.23
CA MET A 131 -18.87 15.61 -6.07
C MET A 131 -19.32 14.34 -5.33
N LYS A 132 -18.40 13.72 -4.63
CA LYS A 132 -18.67 12.61 -3.71
C LYS A 132 -18.12 13.07 -2.36
N PRO A 133 -18.96 13.67 -1.46
CA PRO A 133 -18.45 14.30 -0.25
C PRO A 133 -17.59 13.37 0.59
N CYS A 134 -16.29 13.51 0.44
CA CYS A 134 -15.32 12.73 1.19
C CYS A 134 -13.97 13.44 1.25
N TYR A 135 -13.21 13.13 2.29
CA TYR A 135 -11.80 13.50 2.39
C TYR A 135 -10.97 12.34 1.90
N TYR A 136 -9.92 12.62 1.15
CA TYR A 136 -9.00 11.59 0.71
C TYR A 136 -7.55 12.05 0.82
N GLN A 137 -6.66 11.07 0.95
CA GLN A 137 -5.23 11.31 1.06
C GLN A 137 -4.49 10.08 0.55
N THR A 138 -3.35 10.29 -0.08
CA THR A 138 -2.51 9.20 -0.57
C THR A 138 -1.25 9.09 0.27
N LEU A 139 -0.98 7.87 0.74
CA LEU A 139 0.29 7.48 1.34
C LEU A 139 1.16 6.87 0.24
N THR A 140 2.44 7.17 0.26
CA THR A 140 3.40 6.58 -0.66
C THR A 140 4.49 5.86 0.12
N TYR A 141 4.70 4.58 -0.23
CA TYR A 141 5.80 3.78 0.28
C TYR A 141 6.80 3.56 -0.85
N ASN A 142 8.00 4.07 -0.67
CA ASN A 142 9.12 3.81 -1.57
C ASN A 142 9.99 2.74 -0.92
N CYS A 143 9.95 1.53 -1.49
CA CYS A 143 10.57 0.35 -0.91
C CYS A 143 11.82 -0.03 -1.67
N ASN A 144 12.86 -0.43 -0.92
CA ASN A 144 14.05 -1.06 -1.50
C ASN A 144 13.90 -2.57 -1.35
N THR A 145 13.97 -3.27 -2.47
CA THR A 145 13.67 -4.69 -2.53
C THR A 145 14.75 -5.44 -3.31
N THR A 146 14.79 -6.76 -3.14
CA THR A 146 15.66 -7.62 -3.95
C THR A 146 14.93 -8.03 -5.23
N PRO A 147 15.56 -7.86 -6.40
CA PRO A 147 14.94 -8.25 -7.67
C PRO A 147 14.54 -9.72 -7.74
#